data_0c304378ec0525877adb1cc6f7575d9b
#
_entry.id   0c304378ec0525877adb1cc6f7575d9b
#
_cell.length_a   1.000
_cell.length_b   1.000
_cell.length_c   1.000
_cell.angle_alpha   90.00
_cell.angle_beta   90.00
_cell.angle_gamma   90.00
#
_symmetry.space_group_name_H-M   'P 1'
#
loop_
_entity.id
_entity.type
_entity.pdbx_description
1 polymer ?
#
loop_
_entity_poly.entity_id
_entity_poly.type
_entity_poly.pdbx_seq_one_letter_code
_entity_poly.pdbx_strand_id
1 'polypeptide(L)'
;GVWVGNYVLMSYGDGAVMAVPAHDERDFAFAKKYDLPIKQVIAAEGETFSLDGWQEWYGDKTKGVCVNSGKYDGLAYEAAVDAVAADLAAKGLGEKKTQFRLRDWGISRQRYWGCPIPIIHCKTCGDVPVPDDQLPVVLPENVEITGAGSPLARMPEFYETTCPKCGGHAKRETDTMDTFFESSW
;
A
#
# COMPACT_ATOMS: atom_id res chain seq x y z
N GLY A 1 26.80 -1.74 -0.98
CA GLY A 1 26.43 -0.50 -1.67
C GLY A 1 25.04 -0.05 -1.30
N VAL A 2 24.72 1.23 -1.50
CA VAL A 2 23.39 1.79 -1.33
C VAL A 2 22.79 2.04 -2.71
N TRP A 3 21.55 1.60 -2.90
CA TRP A 3 20.82 1.68 -4.17
C TRP A 3 19.48 2.36 -3.96
N VAL A 4 18.94 2.96 -5.01
CA VAL A 4 17.59 3.54 -5.00
C VAL A 4 16.68 2.68 -5.87
N GLY A 5 15.66 2.08 -5.26
CA GLY A 5 14.66 1.26 -5.95
C GLY A 5 13.27 1.90 -5.86
N ASN A 6 12.55 1.94 -6.97
CA ASN A 6 11.19 2.51 -7.02
C ASN A 6 10.13 1.65 -6.28
N TYR A 7 10.50 0.44 -5.88
CA TYR A 7 9.65 -0.47 -5.10
C TYR A 7 9.87 -0.37 -3.58
N VAL A 8 10.87 0.42 -3.15
CA VAL A 8 11.14 0.69 -1.73
C VAL A 8 10.21 1.79 -1.23
N LEU A 9 9.39 1.47 -0.25
CA LEU A 9 8.42 2.40 0.30
C LEU A 9 9.07 3.28 1.37
N MET A 10 8.96 4.61 1.23
CA MET A 10 9.46 5.58 2.20
C MET A 10 8.79 5.47 3.58
N SER A 11 7.59 4.93 3.64
CA SER A 11 6.84 4.69 4.88
C SER A 11 7.20 3.38 5.58
N TYR A 12 8.14 2.60 5.03
CA TYR A 12 8.56 1.34 5.63
C TYR A 12 9.80 1.55 6.49
N GLY A 13 9.72 1.21 7.78
CA GLY A 13 10.80 1.46 8.73
C GLY A 13 11.17 2.94 8.76
N ASP A 14 12.45 3.22 8.60
CA ASP A 14 13.00 4.58 8.57
C ASP A 14 13.28 5.08 7.13
N GLY A 15 12.63 4.49 6.13
CA GLY A 15 12.79 4.85 4.72
C GLY A 15 13.95 4.16 4.01
N ALA A 16 14.65 3.26 4.70
CA ALA A 16 15.67 2.40 4.12
C ALA A 16 15.43 0.94 4.53
N VAL A 17 15.69 0.01 3.63
CA VAL A 17 15.56 -1.43 3.88
C VAL A 17 16.84 -2.16 3.48
N MET A 18 17.14 -3.25 4.15
CA MET A 18 18.19 -4.15 3.75
C MET A 18 17.65 -5.09 2.66
N ALA A 19 18.25 -5.05 1.48
CA ALA A 19 17.92 -5.97 0.40
C ALA A 19 18.41 -7.39 0.69
N VAL A 20 17.65 -8.39 0.26
CA VAL A 20 17.97 -9.81 0.41
C VAL A 20 17.85 -10.52 -0.96
N PRO A 21 18.77 -10.29 -1.90
CA PRO A 21 18.64 -10.74 -3.29
C PRO A 21 18.44 -12.24 -3.48
N ALA A 22 18.93 -13.07 -2.57
CA ALA A 22 18.75 -14.51 -2.66
C ALA A 22 17.38 -14.99 -2.17
N HIS A 23 16.62 -14.18 -1.42
CA HIS A 23 15.43 -14.61 -0.68
C HIS A 23 14.25 -13.61 -0.74
N ASP A 24 14.32 -12.62 -1.62
CA ASP A 24 13.20 -11.75 -2.02
C ASP A 24 13.17 -11.64 -3.55
N GLU A 25 12.01 -11.92 -4.16
CA GLU A 25 11.85 -11.99 -5.61
C GLU A 25 12.19 -10.68 -6.31
N ARG A 26 11.78 -9.55 -5.73
CA ARG A 26 12.03 -8.21 -6.32
C ARG A 26 13.51 -7.84 -6.22
N ASP A 27 14.13 -8.14 -5.07
CA ASP A 27 15.55 -7.92 -4.86
C ASP A 27 16.39 -8.84 -5.77
N PHE A 28 15.94 -10.09 -5.99
CA PHE A 28 16.58 -11.04 -6.93
C PHE A 28 16.55 -10.48 -8.35
N ALA A 29 15.37 -10.06 -8.82
CA ALA A 29 15.21 -9.47 -10.16
C ALA A 29 16.04 -8.18 -10.32
N PHE A 30 16.07 -7.35 -9.28
CA PHE A 30 16.90 -6.14 -9.27
C PHE A 30 18.39 -6.47 -9.34
N ALA A 31 18.86 -7.42 -8.52
CA ALA A 31 20.25 -7.82 -8.49
C ALA A 31 20.70 -8.44 -9.83
N LYS A 32 19.86 -9.25 -10.45
CA LYS A 32 20.10 -9.80 -11.81
C LYS A 32 20.19 -8.69 -12.85
N LYS A 33 19.30 -7.71 -12.80
CA LYS A 33 19.27 -6.59 -13.75
C LYS A 33 20.52 -5.71 -13.68
N TYR A 34 21.06 -5.51 -12.49
CA TYR A 34 22.20 -4.62 -12.26
C TYR A 34 23.51 -5.35 -11.98
N ASP A 35 23.56 -6.67 -12.25
CA ASP A 35 24.75 -7.52 -12.05
C ASP A 35 25.33 -7.41 -10.64
N LEU A 36 24.45 -7.43 -9.64
CA LEU A 36 24.84 -7.38 -8.23
C LEU A 36 25.07 -8.79 -7.69
N PRO A 37 25.99 -8.96 -6.71
CA PRO A 37 26.21 -10.26 -6.09
C PRO A 37 24.96 -10.80 -5.39
N ILE A 38 24.61 -12.04 -5.67
CA ILE A 38 23.54 -12.77 -4.99
C ILE A 38 24.17 -13.91 -4.19
N LYS A 39 24.03 -13.86 -2.87
CA LYS A 39 24.59 -14.85 -1.95
C LYS A 39 23.46 -15.57 -1.25
N GLN A 40 23.39 -16.90 -1.41
CA GLN A 40 22.47 -17.74 -0.66
C GLN A 40 22.79 -17.65 0.84
N VAL A 41 21.79 -17.33 1.66
CA VAL A 41 21.91 -17.26 3.13
C VAL A 41 20.86 -18.10 3.86
N ILE A 42 19.95 -18.73 3.12
CA ILE A 42 19.00 -19.72 3.63
C ILE A 42 19.08 -20.95 2.74
N ALA A 43 19.14 -22.14 3.34
CA ALA A 43 19.05 -23.43 2.66
C ALA A 43 17.85 -24.21 3.20
N ALA A 44 17.13 -24.91 2.33
CA ALA A 44 16.06 -25.83 2.69
C ALA A 44 16.44 -27.26 2.30
N GLU A 45 16.03 -28.23 3.10
CA GLU A 45 16.35 -29.66 2.86
C GLU A 45 15.70 -30.13 1.56
N GLY A 46 16.47 -30.79 0.74
CA GLY A 46 16.04 -31.30 -0.57
C GLY A 46 16.00 -30.29 -1.70
N GLU A 47 16.29 -29.00 -1.43
CA GLU A 47 16.27 -27.94 -2.42
C GLU A 47 17.68 -27.53 -2.86
N THR A 48 17.80 -27.11 -4.12
CA THR A 48 19.06 -26.61 -4.68
C THR A 48 18.92 -25.19 -5.16
N PHE A 49 19.75 -24.29 -4.62
CA PHE A 49 19.77 -22.89 -5.03
C PHE A 49 20.45 -22.71 -6.39
N SER A 50 19.85 -21.99 -7.30
CA SER A 50 20.40 -21.60 -8.60
C SER A 50 20.19 -20.10 -8.88
N LEU A 51 21.10 -19.53 -9.63
CA LEU A 51 20.98 -18.16 -10.13
C LEU A 51 20.25 -18.08 -11.49
N ASP A 52 19.84 -19.20 -12.06
CA ASP A 52 19.21 -19.22 -13.39
C ASP A 52 17.83 -18.55 -13.37
N GLY A 53 17.11 -18.71 -12.29
CA GLY A 53 15.78 -18.09 -12.10
C GLY A 53 15.32 -18.15 -10.65
N TRP A 54 14.32 -17.34 -10.35
CA TRP A 54 13.64 -17.36 -9.06
C TRP A 54 12.86 -18.66 -8.86
N GLN A 55 12.88 -19.19 -7.65
CA GLN A 55 12.06 -20.31 -7.23
C GLN A 55 11.29 -19.94 -5.95
N GLU A 56 10.05 -20.39 -5.86
CA GLU A 56 9.11 -20.09 -4.75
C GLU A 56 9.71 -20.32 -3.36
N TRP A 57 10.47 -21.41 -3.18
CA TRP A 57 11.06 -21.76 -1.89
C TRP A 57 12.10 -20.77 -1.39
N TYR A 58 12.68 -19.93 -2.27
CA TYR A 58 13.68 -18.93 -1.85
C TYR A 58 13.09 -17.95 -0.85
N GLY A 59 11.77 -17.63 -0.96
CA GLY A 59 11.04 -16.75 -0.04
C GLY A 59 10.36 -17.46 1.13
N ASP A 60 10.43 -18.80 1.21
CA ASP A 60 9.76 -19.56 2.27
C ASP A 60 10.55 -19.51 3.58
N LYS A 61 10.02 -18.78 4.55
CA LYS A 61 10.62 -18.59 5.88
C LYS A 61 10.46 -19.82 6.80
N THR A 62 9.60 -20.77 6.43
CA THR A 62 9.20 -21.86 7.32
C THR A 62 10.09 -23.10 7.20
N LYS A 63 10.77 -23.30 6.07
CA LYS A 63 11.51 -24.52 5.73
C LYS A 63 13.02 -24.39 5.77
N GLY A 64 13.53 -23.18 5.95
CA GLY A 64 14.96 -22.92 5.79
C GLY A 64 15.72 -22.77 7.08
N VAL A 65 17.04 -23.02 6.98
CA VAL A 65 18.03 -22.68 8.01
C VAL A 65 19.07 -21.74 7.42
N CYS A 66 19.66 -20.92 8.28
CA CYS A 66 20.72 -20.00 7.88
C CYS A 66 21.97 -20.76 7.40
N VAL A 67 22.55 -20.31 6.29
CA VAL A 67 23.84 -20.76 5.76
C VAL A 67 24.66 -19.56 5.31
N ASN A 68 25.96 -19.68 5.23
CA ASN A 68 26.87 -18.59 4.84
C ASN A 68 26.70 -17.30 5.68
N SER A 69 26.19 -17.44 6.90
CA SER A 69 25.80 -16.37 7.82
C SER A 69 26.64 -16.36 9.11
N GLY A 70 27.78 -17.03 9.08
CA GLY A 70 28.75 -17.09 10.18
C GLY A 70 28.18 -17.75 11.43
N LYS A 71 28.18 -17.03 12.55
CA LYS A 71 27.70 -17.60 13.82
C LYS A 71 26.20 -17.91 13.86
N TYR A 72 25.44 -17.51 12.86
CA TYR A 72 24.01 -17.79 12.74
C TYR A 72 23.71 -19.01 11.87
N ASP A 73 24.74 -19.67 11.30
CA ASP A 73 24.55 -20.85 10.48
C ASP A 73 23.83 -21.96 11.25
N GLY A 74 22.89 -22.62 10.57
CA GLY A 74 22.07 -23.69 11.15
C GLY A 74 20.87 -23.23 11.95
N LEU A 75 20.71 -21.93 12.21
CA LEU A 75 19.54 -21.40 12.89
C LEU A 75 18.32 -21.36 11.97
N ALA A 76 17.17 -21.83 12.45
CA ALA A 76 15.87 -21.63 11.84
C ALA A 76 15.39 -20.17 12.01
N TYR A 77 14.35 -19.79 11.28
CA TYR A 77 13.90 -18.39 11.16
C TYR A 77 13.76 -17.65 12.50
N GLU A 78 12.97 -18.15 13.43
CA GLU A 78 12.73 -17.45 14.72
C GLU A 78 14.01 -17.33 15.55
N ALA A 79 14.77 -18.41 15.65
CA ALA A 79 16.03 -18.41 16.38
C ALA A 79 17.06 -17.45 15.76
N ALA A 80 17.11 -17.38 14.43
CA ALA A 80 17.98 -16.44 13.73
C ALA A 80 17.56 -14.98 13.98
N VAL A 81 16.26 -14.67 13.91
CA VAL A 81 15.74 -13.34 14.22
C VAL A 81 16.10 -12.92 15.64
N ASP A 82 15.91 -13.82 16.63
CA ASP A 82 16.23 -13.52 18.03
C ASP A 82 17.73 -13.30 18.26
N ALA A 83 18.57 -14.15 17.66
CA ALA A 83 20.02 -14.04 17.80
C ALA A 83 20.56 -12.74 17.16
N VAL A 84 20.11 -12.41 15.94
CA VAL A 84 20.49 -11.15 15.26
C VAL A 84 20.01 -9.93 16.03
N ALA A 85 18.75 -9.94 16.51
CA ALA A 85 18.20 -8.85 17.29
C ALA A 85 18.97 -8.62 18.60
N ALA A 86 19.33 -9.70 19.30
CA ALA A 86 20.14 -9.59 20.52
C ALA A 86 21.52 -8.99 20.25
N ASP A 87 22.18 -9.37 19.17
CA ASP A 87 23.47 -8.79 18.79
C ASP A 87 23.39 -7.32 18.38
N LEU A 88 22.33 -6.92 17.69
CA LEU A 88 22.10 -5.53 17.34
C LEU A 88 21.81 -4.68 18.59
N ALA A 89 21.00 -5.21 19.50
CA ALA A 89 20.70 -4.54 20.77
C ALA A 89 21.97 -4.37 21.63
N ALA A 90 22.82 -5.41 21.71
CA ALA A 90 24.09 -5.34 22.44
C ALA A 90 25.06 -4.27 21.87
N LYS A 91 24.93 -3.95 20.60
CA LYS A 91 25.71 -2.88 19.93
C LYS A 91 25.03 -1.51 19.93
N GLY A 92 23.80 -1.40 20.45
CA GLY A 92 22.99 -0.18 20.38
C GLY A 92 22.57 0.21 18.96
N LEU A 93 22.50 -0.76 18.03
CA LEU A 93 22.22 -0.52 16.60
C LEU A 93 20.81 -0.91 16.18
N GLY A 94 20.03 -1.55 17.04
CA GLY A 94 18.66 -1.95 16.71
C GLY A 94 18.02 -2.83 17.79
N GLU A 95 16.72 -3.05 17.64
CA GLU A 95 15.91 -3.85 18.54
C GLU A 95 14.75 -4.54 17.81
N LYS A 96 14.12 -5.55 18.40
CA LYS A 96 12.84 -6.06 17.93
C LYS A 96 11.75 -5.04 18.21
N LYS A 97 11.05 -4.59 17.16
CA LYS A 97 9.97 -3.62 17.27
C LYS A 97 8.70 -4.15 16.64
N THR A 98 7.62 -4.15 17.40
CA THR A 98 6.29 -4.44 16.88
C THR A 98 5.69 -3.16 16.33
N GLN A 99 5.34 -3.18 15.05
CA GLN A 99 4.63 -2.08 14.40
C GLN A 99 3.26 -2.56 13.95
N PHE A 100 2.22 -1.84 14.33
CA PHE A 100 0.89 -2.09 13.82
C PHE A 100 0.75 -1.43 12.44
N ARG A 101 0.36 -2.23 11.45
CA ARG A 101 0.07 -1.76 10.10
C ARG A 101 -1.42 -1.85 9.87
N LEU A 102 -2.09 -0.76 10.11
CA LEU A 102 -3.45 -0.55 9.67
C LEU A 102 -3.40 0.37 8.45
N ARG A 103 -3.99 -0.05 7.33
CA ARG A 103 -4.22 0.87 6.22
C ARG A 103 -5.41 1.72 6.57
N ASP A 104 -5.27 3.03 6.35
CA ASP A 104 -6.39 3.93 6.49
C ASP A 104 -7.53 3.48 5.58
N TRP A 105 -8.73 3.44 6.13
CA TRP A 105 -9.92 3.17 5.37
C TRP A 105 -10.45 4.49 4.79
N GLY A 106 -10.44 4.61 3.47
CA GLY A 106 -11.04 5.73 2.79
C GLY A 106 -12.53 5.53 2.61
N ILE A 107 -13.34 6.54 2.92
CA ILE A 107 -14.80 6.50 2.77
C ILE A 107 -15.25 6.59 1.32
N SER A 108 -14.50 7.27 0.47
CA SER A 108 -14.84 7.55 -0.93
C SER A 108 -14.81 6.33 -1.83
N ARG A 109 -15.81 6.18 -2.69
CA ARG A 109 -15.88 5.16 -3.73
C ARG A 109 -16.23 5.78 -5.08
N GLN A 110 -15.49 5.38 -6.11
CA GLN A 110 -15.69 5.81 -7.49
C GLN A 110 -16.71 4.91 -8.17
N ARG A 111 -17.97 4.97 -7.70
CA ARG A 111 -19.10 4.16 -8.19
C ARG A 111 -20.41 4.93 -8.07
N TYR A 112 -21.42 4.48 -8.81
CA TYR A 112 -22.76 5.09 -8.75
C TYR A 112 -23.47 4.75 -7.43
N TRP A 113 -23.42 3.50 -7.01
CA TRP A 113 -24.15 3.01 -5.83
C TRP A 113 -23.51 3.48 -4.53
N GLY A 114 -24.32 4.12 -3.69
CA GLY A 114 -23.94 4.61 -2.36
C GLY A 114 -24.49 6.00 -2.11
N CYS A 115 -24.38 6.48 -0.88
CA CYS A 115 -24.76 7.83 -0.51
C CYS A 115 -23.78 8.85 -1.10
N PRO A 116 -24.21 9.86 -1.87
CA PRO A 116 -23.32 10.90 -2.37
C PRO A 116 -22.64 11.66 -1.24
N ILE A 117 -21.36 11.96 -1.41
CA ILE A 117 -20.62 12.79 -0.45
C ILE A 117 -21.04 14.25 -0.62
N PRO A 118 -21.59 14.91 0.42
CA PRO A 118 -22.19 16.23 0.27
C PRO A 118 -21.17 17.36 0.33
N ILE A 119 -20.20 17.34 -0.60
CA ILE A 119 -19.13 18.36 -0.71
C ILE A 119 -19.14 18.99 -2.10
N ILE A 120 -18.83 20.28 -2.14
CA ILE A 120 -18.68 21.11 -3.33
C ILE A 120 -17.27 21.65 -3.38
N HIS A 121 -16.54 21.35 -4.45
CA HIS A 121 -15.18 21.82 -4.70
C HIS A 121 -15.20 23.16 -5.42
N CYS A 122 -14.79 24.21 -4.75
CA CYS A 122 -14.71 25.56 -5.29
C CYS A 122 -13.25 25.99 -5.44
N LYS A 123 -12.88 26.51 -6.60
CA LYS A 123 -11.51 26.99 -6.85
C LYS A 123 -11.07 28.12 -5.90
N THR A 124 -12.01 28.92 -5.42
CA THR A 124 -11.74 30.08 -4.54
C THR A 124 -11.89 29.73 -3.06
N CYS A 125 -12.90 28.93 -2.71
CA CYS A 125 -13.26 28.65 -1.31
C CYS A 125 -12.74 27.30 -0.79
N GLY A 126 -12.19 26.46 -1.65
CA GLY A 126 -11.81 25.08 -1.33
C GLY A 126 -13.03 24.18 -1.23
N ASP A 127 -12.97 23.20 -0.34
CA ASP A 127 -14.03 22.26 -0.11
C ASP A 127 -15.12 22.91 0.77
N VAL A 128 -16.34 22.93 0.27
CA VAL A 128 -17.49 23.58 0.93
C VAL A 128 -18.61 22.53 1.08
N PRO A 129 -19.16 22.32 2.26
CA PRO A 129 -20.29 21.41 2.44
C PRO A 129 -21.52 21.91 1.68
N VAL A 130 -22.33 20.97 1.19
CA VAL A 130 -23.66 21.28 0.67
C VAL A 130 -24.51 21.84 1.81
N PRO A 131 -25.21 22.96 1.61
CA PRO A 131 -26.11 23.54 2.63
C PRO A 131 -27.19 22.55 3.08
N ASP A 132 -27.58 22.62 4.35
CA ASP A 132 -28.55 21.69 4.95
C ASP A 132 -29.92 21.71 4.24
N ASP A 133 -30.36 22.88 3.74
CA ASP A 133 -31.58 23.04 2.96
C ASP A 133 -31.53 22.44 1.55
N GLN A 134 -30.34 22.01 1.10
CA GLN A 134 -30.11 21.33 -0.18
C GLN A 134 -29.81 19.83 -0.01
N LEU A 135 -29.93 19.31 1.19
CA LEU A 135 -29.81 17.89 1.48
C LEU A 135 -31.19 17.19 1.39
N PRO A 136 -31.20 15.90 0.99
CA PRO A 136 -30.09 15.06 0.56
C PRO A 136 -29.61 15.39 -0.86
N VAL A 137 -28.34 15.11 -1.15
CA VAL A 137 -27.85 15.07 -2.54
C VAL A 137 -28.45 13.85 -3.21
N VAL A 138 -29.30 14.04 -4.21
CA VAL A 138 -30.02 12.95 -4.88
C VAL A 138 -29.21 12.45 -6.08
N LEU A 139 -29.08 11.13 -6.22
CA LEU A 139 -28.47 10.50 -7.38
C LEU A 139 -29.39 10.63 -8.60
N PRO A 140 -28.84 10.86 -9.81
CA PRO A 140 -29.62 10.88 -11.04
C PRO A 140 -30.10 9.46 -11.39
N GLU A 141 -31.31 9.35 -11.95
CA GLU A 141 -31.91 8.04 -12.30
C GLU A 141 -31.47 7.54 -13.69
N ASN A 142 -31.09 8.45 -14.60
CA ASN A 142 -30.75 8.17 -16.00
C ASN A 142 -29.25 7.97 -16.21
N VAL A 143 -28.61 7.08 -15.44
CA VAL A 143 -27.17 6.85 -15.48
C VAL A 143 -26.82 5.70 -16.40
N GLU A 144 -25.92 5.96 -17.35
CA GLU A 144 -25.28 4.93 -18.15
C GLU A 144 -24.06 4.36 -17.42
N ILE A 145 -24.12 3.08 -17.02
CA ILE A 145 -23.01 2.38 -16.38
C ILE A 145 -22.12 1.77 -17.48
N THR A 146 -21.13 2.54 -17.93
CA THR A 146 -20.19 2.11 -18.96
C THR A 146 -18.77 2.06 -18.41
N GLY A 147 -18.24 0.87 -18.19
CA GLY A 147 -16.82 0.65 -17.84
C GLY A 147 -16.44 0.99 -16.40
N ALA A 148 -15.13 1.19 -16.17
CA ALA A 148 -14.59 1.47 -14.85
C ALA A 148 -14.69 2.94 -14.44
N GLY A 149 -14.71 3.22 -13.14
CA GLY A 149 -14.75 4.56 -12.55
C GLY A 149 -16.15 5.05 -12.26
N SER A 150 -16.25 6.22 -11.62
CA SER A 150 -17.53 6.82 -11.26
C SER A 150 -18.30 7.29 -12.50
N PRO A 151 -19.53 6.79 -12.76
CA PRO A 151 -20.38 7.34 -13.82
C PRO A 151 -20.73 8.81 -13.55
N LEU A 152 -20.88 9.21 -12.30
CA LEU A 152 -21.22 10.57 -11.89
C LEU A 152 -20.18 11.61 -12.33
N ALA A 153 -18.90 11.22 -12.39
CA ALA A 153 -17.82 12.08 -12.89
C ALA A 153 -17.92 12.41 -14.38
N ARG A 154 -18.81 11.72 -15.13
CA ARG A 154 -19.06 11.95 -16.57
C ARG A 154 -20.39 12.67 -16.82
N MET A 155 -21.10 13.06 -15.77
CA MET A 155 -22.42 13.70 -15.84
C MET A 155 -22.32 15.18 -15.42
N PRO A 156 -22.09 16.13 -16.37
CA PRO A 156 -22.02 17.55 -16.03
C PRO A 156 -23.26 18.06 -15.29
N GLU A 157 -24.45 17.55 -15.64
CA GLU A 157 -25.71 17.87 -15.01
C GLU A 157 -25.78 17.47 -13.51
N PHE A 158 -24.94 16.51 -13.09
CA PHE A 158 -24.80 16.14 -11.69
C PHE A 158 -23.73 16.97 -10.96
N TYR A 159 -22.54 17.11 -11.55
CA TYR A 159 -21.41 17.69 -10.84
C TYR A 159 -21.27 19.21 -11.02
N GLU A 160 -21.75 19.81 -12.12
CA GLU A 160 -21.66 21.25 -12.31
C GLU A 160 -22.61 21.97 -11.35
N THR A 161 -22.10 22.92 -10.58
CA THR A 161 -22.89 23.64 -9.57
C THR A 161 -22.29 25.01 -9.26
N THR A 162 -22.95 25.76 -8.42
CA THR A 162 -22.46 27.03 -7.88
C THR A 162 -21.99 26.86 -6.43
N CYS A 163 -20.91 27.53 -6.09
CA CYS A 163 -20.42 27.52 -4.71
C CYS A 163 -21.40 28.25 -3.77
N PRO A 164 -21.91 27.62 -2.72
CA PRO A 164 -22.85 28.24 -1.81
C PRO A 164 -22.22 29.39 -0.99
N LYS A 165 -20.88 29.42 -0.90
CA LYS A 165 -20.16 30.45 -0.15
C LYS A 165 -19.85 31.70 -0.96
N CYS A 166 -19.49 31.61 -2.25
CA CYS A 166 -19.09 32.76 -3.06
C CYS A 166 -19.91 32.95 -4.34
N GLY A 167 -20.85 32.04 -4.65
CA GLY A 167 -21.68 32.11 -5.86
C GLY A 167 -20.94 31.80 -7.18
N GLY A 168 -19.64 31.51 -7.11
CA GLY A 168 -18.84 31.17 -8.29
C GLY A 168 -19.07 29.76 -8.79
N HIS A 169 -18.58 29.46 -10.01
CA HIS A 169 -18.63 28.13 -10.57
C HIS A 169 -17.88 27.13 -9.69
N ALA A 170 -18.47 25.98 -9.43
CA ALA A 170 -17.93 24.94 -8.59
C ALA A 170 -18.35 23.55 -9.09
N LYS A 171 -17.75 22.51 -8.55
CA LYS A 171 -18.09 21.12 -8.87
C LYS A 171 -18.51 20.37 -7.63
N ARG A 172 -19.60 19.64 -7.73
CA ARG A 172 -20.03 18.69 -6.71
C ARG A 172 -19.08 17.49 -6.68
N GLU A 173 -18.85 16.93 -5.49
CA GLU A 173 -18.17 15.65 -5.36
C GLU A 173 -18.91 14.55 -6.11
N THR A 174 -18.18 13.71 -6.83
CA THR A 174 -18.74 12.63 -7.66
C THR A 174 -18.54 11.24 -7.07
N ASP A 175 -17.84 11.15 -5.94
CA ASP A 175 -17.70 9.92 -5.20
C ASP A 175 -18.91 9.70 -4.28
N THR A 176 -19.21 8.43 -4.04
CA THR A 176 -20.21 8.02 -3.05
C THR A 176 -19.50 7.45 -1.81
N MET A 177 -20.19 7.43 -0.69
CA MET A 177 -19.69 6.81 0.52
C MET A 177 -19.65 5.29 0.37
N ASP A 178 -18.67 4.64 1.02
CA ASP A 178 -18.65 3.21 1.17
C ASP A 178 -19.90 2.73 1.90
N THR A 179 -20.52 1.66 1.39
CA THR A 179 -21.72 1.08 1.99
C THR A 179 -21.52 0.57 3.42
N PHE A 180 -20.27 0.34 3.83
CA PHE A 180 -19.94 0.04 5.23
C PHE A 180 -20.34 1.21 6.16
N PHE A 181 -20.18 2.45 5.70
CA PHE A 181 -20.64 3.62 6.45
C PHE A 181 -22.16 3.59 6.68
N GLU A 182 -22.93 3.21 5.66
CA GLU A 182 -24.39 3.12 5.71
C GLU A 182 -24.89 1.95 6.57
N SER A 183 -24.06 0.93 6.78
CA SER A 183 -24.44 -0.26 7.59
C SER A 183 -24.53 0.02 9.09
N SER A 184 -24.15 1.22 9.51
CA SER A 184 -24.16 1.65 10.93
C SER A 184 -25.50 2.17 11.41
N TRP A 185 -26.54 2.17 10.57
CA TRP A 185 -27.91 2.62 10.88
C TRP A 185 -28.80 1.50 11.37
#